data_eec2eedbf551cbf0a31deb9cb0e04565
#
_entry.id   eec2eedbf551cbf0a31deb9cb0e04565
#
_cell.length_a   1.000
_cell.length_b   1.000
_cell.length_c   1.000
_cell.angle_alpha   90.00
_cell.angle_beta   90.00
_cell.angle_gamma   90.00
#
_symmetry.space_group_name_H-M   'P 1'
#
loop_
_entity.id
_entity.type
_entity.pdbx_description
1 polymer ?
#
loop_
_entity_poly.entity_id
_entity_poly.type
_entity_poly.pdbx_seq_one_letter_code
_entity_poly.pdbx_strand_id
1 'polypeptide(L)'
;MKLGIVGLPNVGKSTLFNAITNAGAESANYPFCTIDPNVGMVAVPDHRLDKLAEMYHPKKTTPAVIEFVDIAGLGKGASRGEGLGNKFLGNIRMTDAIVHVVRCFDDDNVIHVEGSTDPVRDMDTIDLELVMADLEMVERRIDKAKKAAKGDKKFLQEAADFEGLRDWLNDGKSARSYEDVDIAAEYPDCELLSLKPVIYAANLDEDGFSNPESVSYYCQVEQRAKEQGAQVIPVCAKLEAEIAELDGEEKKMFLDDLGVAESGLDRLVKASYTLLGLISYLTSGEDECRAWTIKKGTKAPQAAGKIHSDFERGFIRAEVVSYEDLMACGTMAAAREKGLIRSEGKEYVVQDGDIILFRFNV
;
A
#
# COMPACT_ATOMS: atom_id res chain seq x y z
N MET A 1 5.38 4.00 -6.06
CA MET A 1 4.06 3.31 -5.93
C MET A 1 3.22 4.13 -4.98
N LYS A 2 1.95 4.32 -5.33
CA LYS A 2 1.09 5.30 -4.69
C LYS A 2 -0.19 4.64 -4.16
N LEU A 3 -0.55 4.91 -2.92
CA LEU A 3 -1.84 4.53 -2.35
C LEU A 3 -2.74 5.75 -2.29
N GLY A 4 -3.96 5.63 -2.82
CA GLY A 4 -4.97 6.67 -2.68
C GLY A 4 -5.72 6.53 -1.37
N ILE A 5 -5.71 7.55 -0.54
CA ILE A 5 -6.55 7.59 0.67
C ILE A 5 -7.91 8.14 0.28
N VAL A 6 -8.94 7.33 0.47
CA VAL A 6 -10.33 7.68 0.20
C VAL A 6 -11.18 7.56 1.45
N GLY A 7 -12.34 8.19 1.45
CA GLY A 7 -13.32 8.10 2.53
C GLY A 7 -14.37 9.19 2.39
N LEU A 8 -15.53 8.98 3.00
CA LEU A 8 -16.59 9.97 3.05
C LEU A 8 -16.15 11.21 3.88
N PRO A 9 -16.84 12.34 3.78
CA PRO A 9 -16.56 13.48 4.64
C PRO A 9 -16.70 13.13 6.14
N ASN A 10 -15.83 13.72 6.97
CA ASN A 10 -15.87 13.60 8.43
C ASN A 10 -15.62 12.18 9.00
N VAL A 11 -14.91 11.33 8.25
CA VAL A 11 -14.50 9.99 8.73
C VAL A 11 -13.10 9.96 9.37
N GLY A 12 -12.41 11.13 9.44
CA GLY A 12 -11.04 11.24 9.95
C GLY A 12 -9.95 11.15 8.88
N LYS A 13 -10.31 11.13 7.59
CA LYS A 13 -9.38 11.00 6.45
C LYS A 13 -8.28 12.06 6.47
N SER A 14 -8.63 13.34 6.59
CA SER A 14 -7.65 14.45 6.59
C SER A 14 -6.77 14.42 7.83
N THR A 15 -7.30 14.03 8.99
CA THR A 15 -6.51 13.88 10.23
C THR A 15 -5.47 12.78 10.06
N LEU A 16 -5.87 11.62 9.52
CA LEU A 16 -4.95 10.52 9.24
C LEU A 16 -3.88 10.92 8.19
N PHE A 17 -4.29 11.61 7.12
CA PHE A 17 -3.35 12.08 6.10
C PHE A 17 -2.34 13.10 6.66
N ASN A 18 -2.78 14.01 7.54
CA ASN A 18 -1.89 14.94 8.21
C ASN A 18 -0.89 14.21 9.12
N ALA A 19 -1.32 13.18 9.86
CA ALA A 19 -0.42 12.34 10.64
C ALA A 19 0.63 11.66 9.77
N ILE A 20 0.24 11.14 8.60
CA ILE A 20 1.16 10.57 7.59
C ILE A 20 2.18 11.60 7.11
N THR A 21 1.73 12.83 6.77
CA THR A 21 2.62 13.89 6.28
C THR A 21 3.57 14.40 7.35
N ASN A 22 3.12 14.51 8.61
CA ASN A 22 3.95 14.92 9.74
C ASN A 22 5.02 13.86 10.06
N ALA A 23 4.65 12.58 10.12
CA ALA A 23 5.60 11.47 10.25
C ALA A 23 6.61 11.40 9.08
N GLY A 24 6.22 11.84 7.88
CA GLY A 24 7.09 11.95 6.72
C GLY A 24 8.01 13.17 6.72
N ALA A 25 7.69 14.23 7.45
CA ALA A 25 8.52 15.43 7.51
C ALA A 25 9.88 15.18 8.16
N GLU A 26 9.98 14.27 9.12
CA GLU A 26 11.26 13.78 9.66
C GLU A 26 12.11 13.05 8.62
N SER A 27 11.48 12.47 7.59
CA SER A 27 12.14 11.81 6.47
C SER A 27 12.49 12.77 5.31
N ALA A 28 12.21 14.07 5.42
CA ALA A 28 12.30 15.07 4.33
C ALA A 28 13.72 15.36 3.79
N ASN A 29 14.73 14.62 4.23
CA ASN A 29 16.08 14.63 3.65
C ASN A 29 16.20 13.81 2.34
N TYR A 30 15.07 13.47 1.70
CA TYR A 30 15.07 12.80 0.39
C TYR A 30 15.22 13.81 -0.75
N PRO A 31 16.29 13.75 -1.57
CA PRO A 31 16.66 14.80 -2.53
C PRO A 31 15.73 14.96 -3.75
N PHE A 32 14.59 14.26 -3.83
CA PHE A 32 13.68 14.27 -4.99
C PHE A 32 12.20 14.41 -4.64
N CYS A 33 11.85 14.90 -3.45
CA CYS A 33 10.44 15.14 -3.09
C CYS A 33 9.96 16.46 -3.69
N THR A 34 9.13 16.40 -4.71
CA THR A 34 8.25 17.52 -5.08
C THR A 34 7.23 17.70 -3.96
N ILE A 35 7.15 18.89 -3.41
CA ILE A 35 6.15 19.24 -2.39
C ILE A 35 4.80 19.40 -3.10
N ASP A 36 4.10 18.29 -3.32
CA ASP A 36 2.69 18.30 -3.69
C ASP A 36 1.88 18.25 -2.38
N PRO A 37 1.00 19.22 -2.09
CA PRO A 37 0.26 19.27 -0.84
C PRO A 37 -0.67 18.08 -0.61
N ASN A 38 -0.92 17.27 -1.63
CA ASN A 38 -1.77 16.08 -1.55
C ASN A 38 -0.98 14.76 -1.54
N VAL A 39 0.36 14.81 -1.43
CA VAL A 39 1.22 13.61 -1.40
C VAL A 39 2.00 13.58 -0.08
N GLY A 40 1.75 12.54 0.71
CA GLY A 40 2.51 12.22 1.92
C GLY A 40 3.47 11.07 1.66
N MET A 41 4.74 11.24 2.02
CA MET A 41 5.73 10.15 2.01
C MET A 41 5.99 9.71 3.44
N VAL A 42 5.98 8.41 3.68
CA VAL A 42 6.24 7.85 5.01
C VAL A 42 7.27 6.74 4.93
N ALA A 43 8.14 6.69 5.93
CA ALA A 43 9.10 5.60 6.08
C ALA A 43 8.39 4.28 6.40
N VAL A 44 8.83 3.20 5.77
CA VAL A 44 8.37 1.84 6.10
C VAL A 44 9.15 1.37 7.32
N PRO A 45 8.49 1.12 8.46
CA PRO A 45 9.17 0.62 9.65
C PRO A 45 9.82 -0.74 9.39
N ASP A 46 11.13 -0.83 9.58
CA ASP A 46 11.89 -2.07 9.36
C ASP A 46 12.98 -2.23 10.42
N HIS A 47 12.70 -3.05 11.44
CA HIS A 47 13.62 -3.33 12.54
C HIS A 47 14.98 -3.93 12.08
N ARG A 48 15.02 -4.53 10.88
CA ARG A 48 16.23 -5.10 10.30
C ARG A 48 17.22 -4.00 9.92
N LEU A 49 16.69 -2.88 9.41
CA LEU A 49 17.52 -1.70 9.10
C LEU A 49 18.06 -1.06 10.37
N ASP A 50 17.24 -0.98 11.43
CA ASP A 50 17.67 -0.43 12.73
C ASP A 50 18.80 -1.25 13.32
N LYS A 51 18.68 -2.58 13.28
CA LYS A 51 19.73 -3.50 13.75
C LYS A 51 21.01 -3.41 12.93
N LEU A 52 20.93 -3.22 11.63
CA LEU A 52 22.10 -2.95 10.80
C LEU A 52 22.74 -1.61 11.14
N ALA A 53 21.96 -0.58 11.41
CA ALA A 53 22.48 0.71 11.85
C ALA A 53 23.19 0.62 13.22
N GLU A 54 22.66 -0.15 14.17
CA GLU A 54 23.33 -0.45 15.44
C GLU A 54 24.64 -1.21 15.23
N MET A 55 24.72 -2.10 14.23
CA MET A 55 25.91 -2.93 13.96
C MET A 55 27.03 -2.15 13.25
N TYR A 56 26.67 -1.32 12.28
CA TYR A 56 27.63 -0.64 11.39
C TYR A 56 27.92 0.81 11.79
N HIS A 57 27.09 1.42 12.66
CA HIS A 57 27.18 2.84 13.04
C HIS A 57 27.36 3.76 11.83
N PRO A 58 26.47 3.66 10.81
CA PRO A 58 26.64 4.39 9.56
C PRO A 58 26.46 5.89 9.77
N LYS A 59 27.04 6.69 8.86
CA LYS A 59 26.80 8.14 8.85
C LYS A 59 25.34 8.49 8.52
N LYS A 60 24.66 7.60 7.80
CA LYS A 60 23.27 7.77 7.38
C LYS A 60 22.51 6.45 7.38
N THR A 61 21.26 6.49 7.88
CA THR A 61 20.31 5.38 7.76
C THR A 61 19.14 5.84 6.89
N THR A 62 18.83 5.09 5.83
CA THR A 62 17.80 5.45 4.86
C THR A 62 16.75 4.34 4.76
N PRO A 63 15.54 4.52 5.32
CA PRO A 63 14.47 3.53 5.21
C PRO A 63 13.87 3.48 3.80
N ALA A 64 13.15 2.41 3.49
CA ALA A 64 12.21 2.37 2.39
C ALA A 64 11.07 3.36 2.62
N VAL A 65 10.47 3.87 1.56
CA VAL A 65 9.36 4.81 1.67
C VAL A 65 8.19 4.40 0.80
N ILE A 66 6.98 4.79 1.21
CA ILE A 66 5.74 4.60 0.46
C ILE A 66 5.03 5.95 0.33
N GLU A 67 4.34 6.15 -0.79
CA GLU A 67 3.62 7.39 -1.09
C GLU A 67 2.12 7.20 -0.84
N PHE A 68 1.54 8.11 -0.07
CA PHE A 68 0.09 8.23 0.09
C PHE A 68 -0.40 9.51 -0.60
N VAL A 69 -1.53 9.41 -1.29
CA VAL A 69 -2.16 10.54 -1.99
C VAL A 69 -3.51 10.81 -1.36
N ASP A 70 -3.73 12.03 -0.85
CA ASP A 70 -5.03 12.44 -0.37
C ASP A 70 -5.98 12.65 -1.55
N ILE A 71 -6.98 11.80 -1.66
CA ILE A 71 -8.02 11.91 -2.68
C ILE A 71 -9.22 12.61 -2.06
N ALA A 72 -9.58 13.78 -2.60
CA ALA A 72 -10.71 14.54 -2.11
C ALA A 72 -11.97 13.66 -2.03
N GLY A 73 -12.66 13.71 -0.88
CA GLY A 73 -13.78 12.83 -0.58
C GLY A 73 -14.94 12.93 -1.58
N LEU A 74 -15.66 11.83 -1.74
CA LEU A 74 -16.90 11.77 -2.51
C LEU A 74 -18.01 12.54 -1.80
N GLY A 75 -18.64 13.48 -2.54
CA GLY A 75 -20.02 13.88 -2.23
C GLY A 75 -21.00 12.94 -2.93
N LYS A 76 -22.23 12.78 -2.42
CA LYS A 76 -23.28 12.00 -3.09
C LYS A 76 -23.44 12.40 -4.56
N GLY A 77 -23.48 11.42 -5.47
CA GLY A 77 -23.74 11.64 -6.89
C GLY A 77 -22.51 11.90 -7.76
N ALA A 78 -21.33 11.56 -7.28
CA ALA A 78 -20.07 11.77 -7.99
C ALA A 78 -20.03 11.05 -9.36
N SER A 79 -20.63 9.87 -9.49
CA SER A 79 -20.73 9.09 -10.73
C SER A 79 -21.68 9.72 -11.77
N ARG A 80 -22.59 10.60 -11.35
CA ARG A 80 -23.59 11.20 -12.26
C ARG A 80 -23.09 12.41 -13.05
N GLY A 81 -21.77 12.59 -13.17
CA GLY A 81 -21.19 13.58 -14.11
C GLY A 81 -21.03 15.00 -13.56
N GLU A 82 -21.25 15.24 -12.29
CA GLU A 82 -20.84 16.50 -11.66
C GLU A 82 -19.34 16.49 -11.43
N GLY A 83 -18.61 17.51 -11.91
CA GLY A 83 -17.15 17.56 -12.10
C GLY A 83 -16.24 17.06 -10.97
N LEU A 84 -16.72 16.98 -9.72
CA LEU A 84 -16.00 16.44 -8.56
C LEU A 84 -15.85 14.90 -8.63
N GLY A 85 -16.85 14.17 -9.13
CA GLY A 85 -16.80 12.73 -9.26
C GLY A 85 -15.79 12.24 -10.28
N ASN A 86 -15.75 12.88 -11.43
CA ASN A 86 -14.75 12.57 -12.46
C ASN A 86 -13.32 12.83 -11.96
N LYS A 87 -13.11 13.87 -11.15
CA LYS A 87 -11.79 14.16 -10.55
C LYS A 87 -11.41 13.10 -9.52
N PHE A 88 -12.34 12.67 -8.68
CA PHE A 88 -12.15 11.59 -7.72
C PHE A 88 -11.73 10.28 -8.41
N LEU A 89 -12.52 9.83 -9.38
CA LEU A 89 -12.21 8.61 -10.15
C LEU A 89 -10.89 8.73 -10.92
N GLY A 90 -10.59 9.91 -11.47
CA GLY A 90 -9.32 10.22 -12.14
C GLY A 90 -8.13 10.10 -11.18
N ASN A 91 -8.25 10.60 -9.95
CA ASN A 91 -7.21 10.50 -8.94
C ASN A 91 -6.99 9.04 -8.50
N ILE A 92 -8.06 8.26 -8.28
CA ILE A 92 -7.95 6.82 -7.98
C ILE A 92 -7.23 6.08 -9.10
N ARG A 93 -7.52 6.43 -10.36
CA ARG A 93 -6.88 5.79 -11.52
C ARG A 93 -5.35 5.91 -11.48
N MET A 94 -4.83 7.01 -10.94
CA MET A 94 -3.39 7.29 -10.82
C MET A 94 -2.71 6.60 -9.62
N THR A 95 -3.43 5.79 -8.83
CA THR A 95 -2.89 5.07 -7.69
C THR A 95 -2.81 3.56 -7.94
N ASP A 96 -1.90 2.88 -7.24
CA ASP A 96 -1.70 1.43 -7.37
C ASP A 96 -2.64 0.62 -6.47
N ALA A 97 -3.07 1.20 -5.34
CA ALA A 97 -4.00 0.59 -4.37
C ALA A 97 -4.77 1.69 -3.63
N ILE A 98 -5.77 1.29 -2.86
CA ILE A 98 -6.68 2.17 -2.13
C ILE A 98 -6.55 1.90 -0.62
N VAL A 99 -6.45 2.96 0.17
CA VAL A 99 -6.69 2.96 1.62
C VAL A 99 -8.04 3.64 1.85
N HIS A 100 -9.03 2.84 2.23
CA HIS A 100 -10.37 3.35 2.49
C HIS A 100 -10.56 3.59 3.98
N VAL A 101 -10.61 4.86 4.38
CA VAL A 101 -10.84 5.27 5.77
C VAL A 101 -12.33 5.19 6.07
N VAL A 102 -12.69 4.39 7.07
CA VAL A 102 -14.08 4.13 7.49
C VAL A 102 -14.24 4.53 8.94
N ARG A 103 -15.26 5.33 9.25
CA ARG A 103 -15.56 5.76 10.62
C ARG A 103 -16.23 4.65 11.41
N CYS A 104 -15.64 4.28 12.56
CA CYS A 104 -16.09 3.22 13.44
C CYS A 104 -16.32 3.72 14.88
N PHE A 105 -16.71 4.97 15.06
CA PHE A 105 -17.02 5.58 16.35
C PHE A 105 -18.14 6.59 16.21
N ASP A 106 -18.82 6.89 17.30
CA ASP A 106 -19.81 7.96 17.39
C ASP A 106 -19.20 9.18 18.10
N ASP A 107 -19.47 10.37 17.60
CA ASP A 107 -19.06 11.64 18.20
C ASP A 107 -20.11 12.70 17.85
N ASP A 108 -20.80 13.21 18.88
CA ASP A 108 -21.86 14.21 18.73
C ASP A 108 -21.34 15.56 18.18
N ASN A 109 -20.03 15.83 18.31
CA ASN A 109 -19.40 17.06 17.81
C ASN A 109 -19.01 16.94 16.32
N VAL A 110 -18.98 15.73 15.77
CA VAL A 110 -18.56 15.46 14.38
C VAL A 110 -19.73 14.81 13.64
N ILE A 111 -20.50 15.65 12.96
CA ILE A 111 -21.71 15.19 12.21
C ILE A 111 -21.28 14.29 11.06
N HIS A 112 -21.86 13.08 11.01
CA HIS A 112 -21.70 12.20 9.86
C HIS A 112 -22.51 12.73 8.66
N VAL A 113 -21.97 12.65 7.44
CA VAL A 113 -22.61 13.18 6.22
C VAL A 113 -23.99 12.54 5.95
N GLU A 114 -24.19 11.30 6.38
CA GLU A 114 -25.44 10.54 6.25
C GLU A 114 -26.34 10.62 7.51
N GLY A 115 -25.97 11.44 8.50
CA GLY A 115 -26.74 11.62 9.73
C GLY A 115 -26.55 10.53 10.79
N SER A 116 -25.95 9.40 10.46
CA SER A 116 -25.66 8.30 11.40
C SER A 116 -24.39 7.56 10.98
N THR A 117 -23.66 7.01 11.95
CA THR A 117 -22.52 6.13 11.67
C THR A 117 -23.04 4.77 11.21
N ASP A 118 -22.60 4.36 10.02
CA ASP A 118 -22.86 3.04 9.44
C ASP A 118 -21.70 2.68 8.51
N PRO A 119 -20.68 1.99 9.05
CA PRO A 119 -19.44 1.75 8.30
C PRO A 119 -19.64 0.89 7.05
N VAL A 120 -20.58 -0.07 7.07
CA VAL A 120 -20.84 -0.95 5.90
C VAL A 120 -21.47 -0.15 4.76
N ARG A 121 -22.46 0.68 5.08
CA ARG A 121 -23.05 1.61 4.08
C ARG A 121 -21.98 2.51 3.48
N ASP A 122 -21.06 3.02 4.29
CA ASP A 122 -20.02 3.93 3.85
C ASP A 122 -19.01 3.21 2.92
N MET A 123 -18.65 1.95 3.23
CA MET A 123 -17.86 1.09 2.35
C MET A 123 -18.58 0.86 1.01
N ASP A 124 -19.83 0.44 1.06
CA ASP A 124 -20.64 0.14 -0.13
C ASP A 124 -20.85 1.38 -1.01
N THR A 125 -20.96 2.58 -0.42
CA THR A 125 -21.10 3.83 -1.16
C THR A 125 -19.90 4.10 -2.07
N ILE A 126 -18.68 3.93 -1.56
CA ILE A 126 -17.46 4.13 -2.36
C ILE A 126 -17.27 2.99 -3.36
N ASP A 127 -17.48 1.75 -2.93
CA ASP A 127 -17.36 0.60 -3.84
C ASP A 127 -18.33 0.71 -5.02
N LEU A 128 -19.57 1.14 -4.78
CA LEU A 128 -20.56 1.32 -5.83
C LEU A 128 -20.14 2.37 -6.87
N GLU A 129 -19.53 3.48 -6.45
CA GLU A 129 -19.03 4.50 -7.39
C GLU A 129 -17.91 3.95 -8.29
N LEU A 130 -17.01 3.11 -7.75
CA LEU A 130 -15.98 2.45 -8.54
C LEU A 130 -16.59 1.44 -9.52
N VAL A 131 -17.55 0.64 -9.05
CA VAL A 131 -18.26 -0.36 -9.86
C VAL A 131 -19.02 0.30 -11.01
N MET A 132 -19.71 1.41 -10.77
CA MET A 132 -20.43 2.13 -11.82
C MET A 132 -19.50 2.70 -12.89
N ALA A 133 -18.33 3.23 -12.48
CA ALA A 133 -17.33 3.71 -13.43
C ALA A 133 -16.74 2.57 -14.28
N ASP A 134 -16.53 1.40 -13.67
CA ASP A 134 -16.04 0.21 -14.36
C ASP A 134 -17.11 -0.37 -15.31
N LEU A 135 -18.36 -0.36 -14.90
CA LEU A 135 -19.47 -0.84 -15.74
C LEU A 135 -19.53 -0.10 -17.08
N GLU A 136 -19.43 1.23 -17.08
CA GLU A 136 -19.37 2.02 -18.31
C GLU A 136 -18.18 1.66 -19.21
N MET A 137 -17.03 1.34 -18.61
CA MET A 137 -15.83 0.94 -19.35
C MET A 137 -15.99 -0.46 -19.93
N VAL A 138 -16.51 -1.39 -19.15
CA VAL A 138 -16.77 -2.79 -19.54
C VAL A 138 -17.77 -2.85 -20.68
N GLU A 139 -18.88 -2.10 -20.64
CA GLU A 139 -19.86 -2.04 -21.73
C GLU A 139 -19.22 -1.56 -23.04
N ARG A 140 -18.42 -0.50 -23.00
CA ARG A 140 -17.68 -0.01 -24.17
C ARG A 140 -16.70 -1.05 -24.71
N ARG A 141 -16.06 -1.84 -23.83
CA ARG A 141 -15.13 -2.89 -24.22
C ARG A 141 -15.85 -4.06 -24.89
N ILE A 142 -17.00 -4.48 -24.36
CA ILE A 142 -17.85 -5.53 -24.95
C ILE A 142 -18.25 -5.10 -26.38
N ASP A 143 -18.73 -3.89 -26.57
CA ASP A 143 -19.12 -3.39 -27.88
C ASP A 143 -17.96 -3.38 -28.88
N LYS A 144 -16.77 -2.99 -28.43
CA LYS A 144 -15.55 -3.00 -29.26
C LYS A 144 -15.15 -4.44 -29.63
N ALA A 145 -15.13 -5.34 -28.65
CA ALA A 145 -14.79 -6.74 -28.87
C ALA A 145 -15.80 -7.43 -29.85
N LYS A 146 -17.09 -7.22 -29.67
CA LYS A 146 -18.13 -7.74 -30.59
C LYS A 146 -17.98 -7.22 -32.03
N LYS A 147 -17.60 -5.95 -32.20
CA LYS A 147 -17.31 -5.39 -33.54
C LYS A 147 -16.07 -6.02 -34.16
N ALA A 148 -15.00 -6.19 -33.38
CA ALA A 148 -13.75 -6.79 -33.82
C ALA A 148 -13.91 -8.29 -34.14
N ALA A 149 -14.78 -9.01 -33.42
CA ALA A 149 -15.09 -10.43 -33.63
C ALA A 149 -15.68 -10.74 -35.01
N LYS A 150 -16.23 -9.75 -35.70
CA LYS A 150 -16.70 -9.91 -37.11
C LYS A 150 -15.55 -10.18 -38.08
N GLY A 151 -14.35 -9.70 -37.77
CA GLY A 151 -13.14 -9.89 -38.56
C GLY A 151 -12.18 -10.95 -37.98
N ASP A 152 -12.15 -11.13 -36.66
CA ASP A 152 -11.27 -12.07 -35.97
C ASP A 152 -12.00 -12.71 -34.78
N LYS A 153 -12.23 -14.00 -34.88
CA LYS A 153 -13.00 -14.77 -33.89
C LYS A 153 -12.35 -14.81 -32.48
N LYS A 154 -11.05 -14.50 -32.36
CA LYS A 154 -10.39 -14.44 -31.04
C LYS A 154 -11.05 -13.46 -30.07
N PHE A 155 -11.66 -12.37 -30.59
CA PHE A 155 -12.38 -11.40 -29.79
C PHE A 155 -13.75 -11.88 -29.26
N LEU A 156 -14.22 -13.08 -29.66
CA LEU A 156 -15.44 -13.68 -29.08
C LEU A 156 -15.24 -14.05 -27.62
N GLN A 157 -14.04 -14.58 -27.27
CA GLN A 157 -13.73 -14.92 -25.88
C GLN A 157 -13.66 -13.66 -25.03
N GLU A 158 -12.95 -12.62 -25.49
CA GLU A 158 -12.90 -11.33 -24.80
C GLU A 158 -14.31 -10.76 -24.55
N ALA A 159 -15.19 -10.81 -25.54
CA ALA A 159 -16.56 -10.34 -25.37
C ALA A 159 -17.31 -11.13 -24.29
N ALA A 160 -17.16 -12.48 -24.28
CA ALA A 160 -17.83 -13.34 -23.30
C ALA A 160 -17.30 -13.11 -21.87
N ASP A 161 -15.99 -12.97 -21.70
CA ASP A 161 -15.35 -12.72 -20.41
C ASP A 161 -15.84 -11.38 -19.80
N PHE A 162 -15.88 -10.33 -20.63
CA PHE A 162 -16.39 -9.03 -20.18
C PHE A 162 -17.92 -9.00 -20.00
N GLU A 163 -18.69 -9.83 -20.70
CA GLU A 163 -20.13 -10.01 -20.43
C GLU A 163 -20.37 -10.62 -19.05
N GLY A 164 -19.60 -11.66 -18.67
CA GLY A 164 -19.65 -12.24 -17.34
C GLY A 164 -19.29 -11.22 -16.25
N LEU A 165 -18.21 -10.46 -16.47
CA LEU A 165 -17.82 -9.38 -15.54
C LEU A 165 -18.88 -8.28 -15.46
N ARG A 166 -19.49 -7.86 -16.57
CA ARG A 166 -20.60 -6.88 -16.57
C ARG A 166 -21.74 -7.34 -15.68
N ASP A 167 -22.16 -8.60 -15.82
CA ASP A 167 -23.26 -9.16 -15.03
C ASP A 167 -22.92 -9.18 -13.54
N TRP A 168 -21.67 -9.48 -13.19
CA TRP A 168 -21.14 -9.39 -11.82
C TRP A 168 -21.18 -7.96 -11.25
N LEU A 169 -20.72 -6.99 -12.04
CA LEU A 169 -20.73 -5.56 -11.67
C LEU A 169 -22.16 -5.02 -11.53
N ASN A 170 -23.11 -5.49 -12.37
CA ASN A 170 -24.54 -5.12 -12.28
C ASN A 170 -25.20 -5.59 -10.97
N ASP A 171 -24.68 -6.66 -10.36
CA ASP A 171 -25.08 -7.09 -9.01
C ASP A 171 -24.49 -6.18 -7.90
N GLY A 172 -23.76 -5.12 -8.24
CA GLY A 172 -23.11 -4.21 -7.30
C GLY A 172 -21.83 -4.77 -6.67
N LYS A 173 -21.29 -5.85 -7.21
CA LYS A 173 -20.06 -6.50 -6.71
C LYS A 173 -18.82 -5.92 -7.40
N SER A 174 -17.73 -5.74 -6.65
CA SER A 174 -16.47 -5.22 -7.22
C SER A 174 -15.75 -6.24 -8.10
N ALA A 175 -15.00 -5.76 -9.09
CA ALA A 175 -14.24 -6.63 -10.00
C ALA A 175 -13.17 -7.47 -9.26
N ARG A 176 -12.64 -7.00 -8.10
CA ARG A 176 -11.65 -7.74 -7.29
C ARG A 176 -12.19 -9.05 -6.69
N SER A 177 -13.50 -9.21 -6.58
CA SER A 177 -14.15 -10.43 -6.12
C SER A 177 -14.72 -11.30 -7.25
N TYR A 178 -14.40 -10.99 -8.52
CA TYR A 178 -14.76 -11.78 -9.69
C TYR A 178 -13.71 -12.88 -9.91
N GLU A 179 -14.12 -14.14 -9.83
CA GLU A 179 -13.22 -15.30 -9.84
C GLU A 179 -13.25 -16.11 -11.15
N ASP A 180 -14.24 -15.88 -12.02
CA ASP A 180 -14.41 -16.70 -13.23
C ASP A 180 -13.27 -16.50 -14.25
N VAL A 181 -12.71 -15.28 -14.32
CA VAL A 181 -11.59 -14.92 -15.19
C VAL A 181 -10.65 -13.96 -14.45
N ASP A 182 -9.35 -14.24 -14.46
CA ASP A 182 -8.35 -13.28 -14.00
C ASP A 182 -8.20 -12.14 -15.02
N ILE A 183 -9.06 -11.13 -14.89
CA ILE A 183 -9.10 -9.98 -15.79
C ILE A 183 -7.76 -9.23 -15.85
N ALA A 184 -7.03 -9.15 -14.73
CA ALA A 184 -5.75 -8.46 -14.69
C ALA A 184 -4.66 -9.20 -15.47
N ALA A 185 -4.67 -10.53 -15.44
CA ALA A 185 -3.70 -11.35 -16.15
C ALA A 185 -4.04 -11.47 -17.64
N GLU A 186 -5.32 -11.71 -17.98
CA GLU A 186 -5.75 -11.93 -19.37
C GLU A 186 -5.85 -10.63 -20.18
N TYR A 187 -6.21 -9.51 -19.51
CA TYR A 187 -6.44 -8.21 -20.14
C TYR A 187 -5.67 -7.09 -19.42
N PRO A 188 -4.33 -7.09 -19.43
CA PRO A 188 -3.50 -6.14 -18.67
C PRO A 188 -3.63 -4.69 -19.11
N ASP A 189 -4.26 -4.43 -20.26
CA ASP A 189 -4.61 -3.11 -20.76
C ASP A 189 -5.94 -2.57 -20.19
N CYS A 190 -6.66 -3.37 -19.38
CA CYS A 190 -7.93 -3.02 -18.78
C CYS A 190 -7.74 -2.55 -17.34
N GLU A 191 -7.72 -1.24 -17.13
CA GLU A 191 -7.54 -0.62 -15.81
C GLU A 191 -8.88 -0.39 -15.11
N LEU A 192 -9.40 -1.43 -14.44
CA LEU A 192 -10.62 -1.34 -13.63
C LEU A 192 -10.31 -0.73 -12.26
N LEU A 193 -11.16 0.18 -11.80
CA LEU A 193 -11.02 0.86 -10.50
C LEU A 193 -11.40 -0.06 -9.35
N SER A 194 -12.50 -0.81 -9.48
CA SER A 194 -12.95 -1.77 -8.47
C SER A 194 -12.12 -3.06 -8.42
N LEU A 195 -11.15 -3.23 -9.34
CA LEU A 195 -10.15 -4.30 -9.31
C LEU A 195 -8.94 -3.94 -8.43
N LYS A 196 -8.70 -2.64 -8.17
CA LYS A 196 -7.56 -2.19 -7.37
C LYS A 196 -7.59 -2.81 -5.97
N PRO A 197 -6.44 -3.26 -5.45
CA PRO A 197 -6.33 -3.75 -4.09
C PRO A 197 -6.78 -2.67 -3.08
N VAL A 198 -7.45 -3.09 -2.00
CA VAL A 198 -7.95 -2.19 -0.96
C VAL A 198 -7.52 -2.66 0.43
N ILE A 199 -7.19 -1.70 1.30
CA ILE A 199 -7.13 -1.86 2.74
C ILE A 199 -8.17 -0.93 3.35
N TYR A 200 -8.94 -1.43 4.29
CA TYR A 200 -9.83 -0.63 5.11
C TYR A 200 -9.11 -0.15 6.36
N ALA A 201 -8.97 1.17 6.52
CA ALA A 201 -8.50 1.80 7.75
C ALA A 201 -9.72 2.10 8.62
N ALA A 202 -10.03 1.22 9.57
CA ALA A 202 -11.13 1.39 10.50
C ALA A 202 -10.74 2.43 11.55
N ASN A 203 -11.24 3.66 11.40
CA ASN A 203 -10.95 4.76 12.31
C ASN A 203 -11.83 4.67 13.55
N LEU A 204 -11.21 4.37 14.68
CA LEU A 204 -11.78 4.17 16.00
C LEU A 204 -11.51 5.39 16.89
N ASP A 205 -12.23 5.49 17.99
CA ASP A 205 -11.85 6.33 19.13
C ASP A 205 -10.71 5.69 19.94
N GLU A 206 -10.23 6.38 20.96
CA GLU A 206 -9.09 5.94 21.77
C GLU A 206 -9.38 4.62 22.51
N ASP A 207 -10.57 4.50 23.08
CA ASP A 207 -11.00 3.30 23.81
C ASP A 207 -11.13 2.10 22.86
N GLY A 208 -11.79 2.29 21.73
CA GLY A 208 -11.96 1.27 20.69
C GLY A 208 -10.65 0.84 20.04
N PHE A 209 -9.69 1.74 19.89
CA PHE A 209 -8.38 1.42 19.33
C PHE A 209 -7.58 0.43 20.20
N SER A 210 -7.71 0.55 21.52
CA SER A 210 -7.05 -0.37 22.48
C SER A 210 -7.67 -1.79 22.45
N ASN A 211 -8.95 -1.92 22.09
CA ASN A 211 -9.65 -3.21 21.98
C ASN A 211 -10.64 -3.21 20.79
N PRO A 212 -10.18 -3.25 19.56
CA PRO A 212 -11.02 -3.13 18.36
C PRO A 212 -12.14 -4.18 18.28
N GLU A 213 -11.86 -5.41 18.72
CA GLU A 213 -12.81 -6.53 18.67
C GLU A 213 -14.04 -6.32 19.56
N SER A 214 -13.97 -5.40 20.54
CA SER A 214 -15.12 -5.02 21.38
C SER A 214 -16.06 -4.02 20.68
N VAL A 215 -15.62 -3.39 19.58
CA VAL A 215 -16.37 -2.36 18.86
C VAL A 215 -17.21 -3.00 17.76
N SER A 216 -18.54 -2.91 17.89
CA SER A 216 -19.48 -3.50 16.92
C SER A 216 -19.25 -2.99 15.49
N TYR A 217 -18.95 -1.72 15.31
CA TYR A 217 -18.65 -1.13 14.00
C TYR A 217 -17.39 -1.73 13.36
N TYR A 218 -16.35 -1.96 14.16
CA TYR A 218 -15.12 -2.62 13.67
C TYR A 218 -15.40 -4.06 13.21
N CYS A 219 -16.15 -4.84 14.00
CA CYS A 219 -16.52 -6.21 13.63
C CYS A 219 -17.33 -6.26 12.32
N GLN A 220 -18.22 -5.28 12.08
CA GLN A 220 -18.98 -5.17 10.84
C GLN A 220 -18.05 -4.88 9.63
N VAL A 221 -17.08 -3.97 9.79
CA VAL A 221 -16.08 -3.67 8.75
C VAL A 221 -15.22 -4.91 8.45
N GLU A 222 -14.78 -5.62 9.50
CA GLU A 222 -13.97 -6.83 9.35
C GLU A 222 -14.72 -7.92 8.60
N GLN A 223 -15.99 -8.16 8.96
CA GLN A 223 -16.84 -9.12 8.25
C GLN A 223 -17.00 -8.74 6.77
N ARG A 224 -17.32 -7.47 6.48
CA ARG A 224 -17.50 -6.98 5.12
C ARG A 224 -16.21 -7.04 4.29
N ALA A 225 -15.08 -6.66 4.88
CA ALA A 225 -13.78 -6.74 4.23
C ALA A 225 -13.37 -8.18 3.90
N LYS A 226 -13.65 -9.12 4.80
CA LYS A 226 -13.39 -10.55 4.60
C LYS A 226 -14.15 -11.12 3.40
N GLU A 227 -15.39 -10.69 3.18
CA GLU A 227 -16.20 -11.08 2.01
C GLU A 227 -15.57 -10.60 0.69
N GLN A 228 -14.78 -9.54 0.75
CA GLN A 228 -14.07 -8.96 -0.40
C GLN A 228 -12.61 -9.42 -0.51
N GLY A 229 -12.13 -10.29 0.38
CA GLY A 229 -10.72 -10.68 0.46
C GLY A 229 -9.78 -9.55 0.84
N ALA A 230 -10.30 -8.49 1.49
CA ALA A 230 -9.54 -7.30 1.88
C ALA A 230 -9.14 -7.34 3.36
N GLN A 231 -8.06 -6.62 3.69
CA GLN A 231 -7.56 -6.49 5.07
C GLN A 231 -8.14 -5.25 5.74
N VAL A 232 -8.35 -5.34 7.05
CA VAL A 232 -8.73 -4.20 7.92
C VAL A 232 -7.60 -3.89 8.87
N ILE A 233 -7.27 -2.62 9.01
CA ILE A 233 -6.29 -2.10 9.97
C ILE A 233 -7.03 -1.14 10.90
N PRO A 234 -7.10 -1.43 12.22
CA PRO A 234 -7.62 -0.47 13.18
C PRO A 234 -6.63 0.68 13.33
N VAL A 235 -7.14 1.89 13.25
CA VAL A 235 -6.40 3.15 13.45
C VAL A 235 -7.21 4.06 14.36
N CYS A 236 -6.54 4.97 15.05
CA CYS A 236 -7.18 6.11 15.70
C CYS A 236 -6.52 7.38 15.18
N ALA A 237 -7.16 8.04 14.21
CA ALA A 237 -6.57 9.20 13.53
C ALA A 237 -6.18 10.32 14.51
N LYS A 238 -6.87 10.45 15.64
CA LYS A 238 -6.53 11.41 16.71
C LYS A 238 -5.22 11.03 17.40
N LEU A 239 -5.08 9.78 17.85
CA LEU A 239 -3.84 9.29 18.46
C LEU A 239 -2.67 9.34 17.49
N GLU A 240 -2.89 9.00 16.21
CA GLU A 240 -1.82 9.08 15.20
C GLU A 240 -1.32 10.52 15.00
N ALA A 241 -2.20 11.52 15.10
CA ALA A 241 -1.80 12.92 15.03
C ALA A 241 -0.95 13.33 16.23
N GLU A 242 -1.28 12.83 17.43
CA GLU A 242 -0.50 13.08 18.66
C GLU A 242 0.86 12.36 18.59
N ILE A 243 0.88 11.08 18.19
CA ILE A 243 2.10 10.27 18.03
C ILE A 243 3.07 10.89 17.02
N ALA A 244 2.55 11.50 15.95
CA ALA A 244 3.37 12.12 14.91
C ALA A 244 4.16 13.37 15.39
N GLU A 245 3.84 13.89 16.57
CA GLU A 245 4.55 15.02 17.20
C GLU A 245 5.61 14.58 18.21
N LEU A 246 5.65 13.27 18.55
CA LEU A 246 6.54 12.70 19.56
C LEU A 246 7.86 12.23 18.95
N ASP A 247 8.96 12.37 19.69
CA ASP A 247 10.22 11.72 19.30
C ASP A 247 10.23 10.19 19.55
N GLY A 248 11.28 9.49 19.13
CA GLY A 248 11.33 8.03 19.16
C GLY A 248 11.18 7.42 20.56
N GLU A 249 11.71 8.05 21.61
CA GLU A 249 11.58 7.56 23.00
C GLU A 249 10.20 7.90 23.57
N GLU A 250 9.72 9.11 23.35
CA GLU A 250 8.39 9.56 23.77
C GLU A 250 7.30 8.72 23.08
N LYS A 251 7.44 8.46 21.76
CA LYS A 251 6.52 7.59 21.00
C LYS A 251 6.44 6.21 21.64
N LYS A 252 7.59 5.62 21.99
CA LYS A 252 7.64 4.29 22.61
C LYS A 252 6.93 4.27 23.96
N MET A 253 7.21 5.25 24.82
CA MET A 253 6.55 5.36 26.14
C MET A 253 5.03 5.52 25.98
N PHE A 254 4.58 6.33 25.03
CA PHE A 254 3.16 6.57 24.75
C PHE A 254 2.46 5.27 24.29
N LEU A 255 3.09 4.50 23.39
CA LEU A 255 2.54 3.21 22.92
C LEU A 255 2.51 2.17 24.05
N ASP A 256 3.55 2.12 24.90
CA ASP A 256 3.60 1.24 26.07
C ASP A 256 2.46 1.58 27.06
N ASP A 257 2.18 2.85 27.30
CA ASP A 257 1.07 3.32 28.16
C ASP A 257 -0.31 2.93 27.58
N LEU A 258 -0.44 2.93 26.26
CA LEU A 258 -1.66 2.45 25.58
C LEU A 258 -1.76 0.92 25.53
N GLY A 259 -0.69 0.19 25.90
CA GLY A 259 -0.65 -1.27 25.83
C GLY A 259 -0.58 -1.83 24.41
N VAL A 260 -0.10 -1.05 23.43
CA VAL A 260 0.03 -1.46 22.03
C VAL A 260 1.50 -1.50 21.60
N ALA A 261 1.87 -2.48 20.80
CA ALA A 261 3.27 -2.70 20.40
C ALA A 261 3.73 -1.71 19.29
N GLU A 262 2.80 -1.23 18.48
CA GLU A 262 3.06 -0.30 17.36
C GLU A 262 1.81 0.53 17.05
N SER A 263 2.01 1.69 16.42
CA SER A 263 0.91 2.57 16.04
C SER A 263 0.03 1.97 14.94
N GLY A 264 -1.20 2.46 14.81
CA GLY A 264 -2.08 2.07 13.71
C GLY A 264 -1.50 2.49 12.36
N LEU A 265 -0.83 3.66 12.31
CA LEU A 265 -0.14 4.12 11.10
C LEU A 265 1.01 3.20 10.70
N ASP A 266 1.86 2.78 11.64
CA ASP A 266 2.95 1.83 11.35
C ASP A 266 2.41 0.50 10.79
N ARG A 267 1.30 -0.02 11.36
CA ARG A 267 0.60 -1.21 10.85
C ARG A 267 0.03 -0.98 9.46
N LEU A 268 -0.61 0.18 9.24
CA LEU A 268 -1.18 0.53 7.93
C LEU A 268 -0.10 0.62 6.85
N VAL A 269 1.04 1.23 7.16
CA VAL A 269 2.19 1.34 6.23
C VAL A 269 2.73 -0.03 5.86
N LYS A 270 2.97 -0.91 6.84
CA LYS A 270 3.43 -2.29 6.60
C LYS A 270 2.44 -3.10 5.78
N ALA A 271 1.16 -3.03 6.13
CA ALA A 271 0.09 -3.72 5.39
C ALA A 271 0.00 -3.22 3.94
N SER A 272 0.09 -1.91 3.74
CA SER A 272 0.10 -1.28 2.41
C SER A 272 1.29 -1.72 1.56
N TYR A 273 2.46 -1.83 2.17
CA TYR A 273 3.69 -2.30 1.52
C TYR A 273 3.53 -3.74 1.04
N THR A 274 2.99 -4.59 1.90
CA THR A 274 2.69 -6.01 1.58
C THR A 274 1.62 -6.13 0.50
N LEU A 275 0.53 -5.34 0.58
CA LEU A 275 -0.56 -5.34 -0.39
C LEU A 275 -0.07 -5.03 -1.81
N LEU A 276 0.89 -4.12 -1.94
CA LEU A 276 1.51 -3.76 -3.21
C LEU A 276 2.52 -4.80 -3.72
N GLY A 277 2.70 -5.91 -3.01
CA GLY A 277 3.67 -6.95 -3.34
C GLY A 277 5.11 -6.44 -3.25
N LEU A 278 5.38 -5.47 -2.36
CA LEU A 278 6.71 -4.89 -2.17
C LEU A 278 7.49 -5.68 -1.12
N ILE A 279 8.79 -5.73 -1.33
CA ILE A 279 9.78 -6.26 -0.39
C ILE A 279 10.97 -5.30 -0.32
N SER A 280 11.76 -5.42 0.75
CA SER A 280 12.99 -4.65 0.93
C SER A 280 14.20 -5.56 0.93
N TYR A 281 15.20 -5.27 0.10
CA TYR A 281 16.55 -5.74 0.34
C TYR A 281 17.37 -4.62 0.99
N LEU A 282 18.45 -4.98 1.66
CA LEU A 282 19.24 -4.07 2.47
C LEU A 282 20.66 -3.96 1.92
N THR A 283 21.24 -2.78 2.03
CA THR A 283 22.68 -2.57 1.86
C THR A 283 23.24 -2.01 3.15
N SER A 284 24.43 -2.45 3.53
CA SER A 284 25.09 -2.04 4.78
C SER A 284 26.53 -1.59 4.52
N GLY A 285 26.92 -0.50 5.15
CA GLY A 285 28.27 0.07 5.09
C GLY A 285 28.43 1.21 6.09
N GLU A 286 29.68 1.67 6.25
CA GLU A 286 30.02 2.78 7.17
C GLU A 286 29.43 4.13 6.72
N ASP A 287 29.21 4.33 5.43
CA ASP A 287 28.62 5.55 4.92
C ASP A 287 27.10 5.53 4.99
N GLU A 288 26.47 4.42 4.62
CA GLU A 288 25.01 4.31 4.61
C GLU A 288 24.56 2.86 4.86
N CYS A 289 23.55 2.71 5.74
CA CYS A 289 22.67 1.54 5.76
C CYS A 289 21.34 1.94 5.13
N ARG A 290 20.87 1.14 4.15
CA ARG A 290 19.67 1.51 3.39
C ARG A 290 18.77 0.32 3.06
N ALA A 291 17.46 0.53 3.16
CA ALA A 291 16.43 -0.38 2.65
C ALA A 291 15.99 0.07 1.25
N TRP A 292 15.97 -0.87 0.32
CA TRP A 292 15.63 -0.66 -1.08
C TRP A 292 14.35 -1.36 -1.44
N THR A 293 13.37 -0.62 -1.93
CA THR A 293 12.07 -1.14 -2.34
C THR A 293 12.12 -1.79 -3.71
N ILE A 294 11.70 -3.04 -3.79
CA ILE A 294 11.49 -3.79 -5.04
C ILE A 294 10.17 -4.55 -5.01
N LYS A 295 9.67 -4.98 -6.16
CA LYS A 295 8.55 -5.93 -6.22
C LYS A 295 9.03 -7.33 -5.90
N LYS A 296 8.22 -8.12 -5.21
CA LYS A 296 8.44 -9.55 -5.02
C LYS A 296 8.62 -10.23 -6.38
N GLY A 297 9.61 -11.10 -6.51
CA GLY A 297 9.95 -11.71 -7.79
C GLY A 297 11.00 -10.96 -8.62
N THR A 298 11.48 -9.78 -8.17
CA THR A 298 12.54 -9.03 -8.84
C THR A 298 13.85 -9.78 -8.81
N LYS A 299 14.53 -9.89 -9.96
CA LYS A 299 15.86 -10.51 -10.08
C LYS A 299 16.97 -9.55 -9.69
N ALA A 300 18.14 -10.11 -9.35
CA ALA A 300 19.30 -9.36 -8.86
C ALA A 300 19.76 -8.21 -9.77
N PRO A 301 19.82 -8.31 -11.11
CA PRO A 301 20.19 -7.18 -11.96
C PRO A 301 19.22 -5.99 -11.84
N GLN A 302 17.90 -6.25 -11.86
CA GLN A 302 16.88 -5.22 -11.74
C GLN A 302 16.90 -4.59 -10.33
N ALA A 303 17.17 -5.39 -9.29
CA ALA A 303 17.36 -4.89 -7.94
C ALA A 303 18.58 -3.96 -7.87
N ALA A 304 19.71 -4.34 -8.47
CA ALA A 304 20.90 -3.49 -8.59
C ALA A 304 20.59 -2.16 -9.32
N GLY A 305 19.72 -2.22 -10.32
CA GLY A 305 19.21 -1.04 -11.07
C GLY A 305 18.47 -0.02 -10.21
N LYS A 306 17.94 -0.43 -9.06
CA LYS A 306 17.35 0.51 -8.09
C LYS A 306 18.39 1.43 -7.44
N ILE A 307 19.62 0.97 -7.32
CA ILE A 307 20.75 1.79 -6.83
C ILE A 307 21.21 2.75 -7.92
N HIS A 308 21.52 2.22 -9.11
CA HIS A 308 21.91 2.99 -10.28
C HIS A 308 21.77 2.14 -11.55
N SER A 309 21.42 2.76 -12.68
CA SER A 309 21.28 2.08 -13.98
C SER A 309 22.56 1.37 -14.43
N ASP A 310 23.73 1.89 -14.06
CA ASP A 310 25.01 1.28 -14.38
C ASP A 310 25.21 -0.04 -13.65
N PHE A 311 24.68 -0.19 -12.43
CA PHE A 311 24.74 -1.45 -11.68
C PHE A 311 23.94 -2.55 -12.38
N GLU A 312 22.82 -2.21 -12.99
CA GLU A 312 22.03 -3.16 -13.77
C GLU A 312 22.76 -3.56 -15.06
N ARG A 313 23.26 -2.57 -15.83
CA ARG A 313 23.96 -2.81 -17.11
C ARG A 313 25.26 -3.58 -16.92
N GLY A 314 26.03 -3.21 -15.92
CA GLY A 314 27.33 -3.81 -15.61
C GLY A 314 27.26 -4.97 -14.64
N PHE A 315 26.07 -5.51 -14.31
CA PHE A 315 25.90 -6.55 -13.30
C PHE A 315 26.76 -7.79 -13.58
N ILE A 316 27.57 -8.17 -12.59
CA ILE A 316 28.41 -9.39 -12.62
C ILE A 316 27.77 -10.45 -11.71
N ARG A 317 27.61 -10.14 -10.44
CA ARG A 317 27.05 -11.04 -9.39
C ARG A 317 26.58 -10.24 -8.19
N ALA A 318 25.76 -10.87 -7.36
CA ALA A 318 25.36 -10.38 -6.04
C ALA A 318 26.01 -11.25 -4.95
N GLU A 319 26.66 -10.66 -3.96
CA GLU A 319 27.04 -11.32 -2.72
C GLU A 319 25.91 -11.12 -1.73
N VAL A 320 25.21 -12.21 -1.36
CA VAL A 320 23.95 -12.18 -0.61
C VAL A 320 24.12 -12.94 0.70
N VAL A 321 23.69 -12.34 1.80
CA VAL A 321 23.49 -13.01 3.09
C VAL A 321 22.08 -12.68 3.60
N SER A 322 21.39 -13.65 4.19
CA SER A 322 20.10 -13.37 4.81
C SER A 322 20.29 -12.54 6.10
N TYR A 323 19.27 -11.75 6.46
CA TYR A 323 19.31 -10.99 7.70
C TYR A 323 19.52 -11.91 8.92
N GLU A 324 18.83 -13.04 8.96
CA GLU A 324 18.88 -14.02 10.05
C GLU A 324 20.29 -14.61 10.19
N ASP A 325 20.93 -14.99 9.09
CA ASP A 325 22.29 -15.53 9.10
C ASP A 325 23.31 -14.50 9.57
N LEU A 326 23.18 -13.24 9.14
CA LEU A 326 24.07 -12.17 9.58
C LEU A 326 23.91 -11.89 11.08
N MET A 327 22.66 -11.84 11.59
CA MET A 327 22.40 -11.63 13.02
C MET A 327 22.93 -12.79 13.86
N ALA A 328 22.79 -14.04 13.42
CA ALA A 328 23.33 -15.22 14.09
C ALA A 328 24.87 -15.27 14.11
N CYS A 329 25.51 -14.65 13.12
CA CYS A 329 26.97 -14.57 13.03
C CYS A 329 27.54 -13.33 13.73
N GLY A 330 26.78 -12.27 13.88
CA GLY A 330 27.19 -11.01 14.51
C GLY A 330 28.07 -10.11 13.62
N THR A 331 28.73 -10.64 12.59
CA THR A 331 29.56 -9.86 11.64
C THR A 331 29.56 -10.48 10.25
N MET A 332 29.79 -9.65 9.22
CA MET A 332 30.00 -10.13 7.84
C MET A 332 31.23 -11.04 7.69
N ALA A 333 32.29 -10.78 8.46
CA ALA A 333 33.48 -11.63 8.44
C ALA A 333 33.15 -13.04 8.92
N ALA A 334 32.47 -13.18 10.06
CA ALA A 334 32.05 -14.46 10.60
C ALA A 334 31.04 -15.19 9.65
N ALA A 335 30.13 -14.47 9.01
CA ALA A 335 29.22 -15.05 8.01
C ALA A 335 30.00 -15.59 6.79
N ARG A 336 31.07 -14.90 6.37
CA ARG A 336 31.94 -15.33 5.28
C ARG A 336 32.73 -16.57 5.64
N GLU A 337 33.32 -16.61 6.83
CA GLU A 337 34.06 -17.79 7.36
C GLU A 337 33.18 -19.03 7.46
N LYS A 338 31.89 -18.86 7.77
CA LYS A 338 30.90 -19.94 7.83
C LYS A 338 30.33 -20.30 6.46
N GLY A 339 30.70 -19.61 5.38
CA GLY A 339 30.21 -19.86 4.02
C GLY A 339 28.75 -19.47 3.79
N LEU A 340 28.19 -18.58 4.62
CA LEU A 340 26.79 -18.14 4.54
C LEU A 340 26.58 -16.99 3.53
N ILE A 341 27.65 -16.37 3.05
CA ILE A 341 27.59 -15.39 1.98
C ILE A 341 27.56 -16.14 0.64
N ARG A 342 26.43 -16.09 -0.03
CA ARG A 342 26.19 -16.73 -1.32
C ARG A 342 26.63 -15.82 -2.47
N SER A 343 27.17 -16.39 -3.54
CA SER A 343 27.45 -15.67 -4.76
C SER A 343 26.37 -16.00 -5.78
N GLU A 344 25.49 -15.03 -6.06
CA GLU A 344 24.30 -15.23 -6.86
C GLU A 344 24.42 -14.56 -8.24
N GLY A 345 23.92 -15.22 -9.26
CA GLY A 345 23.94 -14.74 -10.65
C GLY A 345 22.70 -13.96 -11.05
N LYS A 346 22.57 -13.73 -12.38
CA LYS A 346 21.51 -12.89 -12.97
C LYS A 346 20.09 -13.41 -12.74
N GLU A 347 19.92 -14.72 -12.56
CA GLU A 347 18.61 -15.36 -12.37
C GLU A 347 18.15 -15.38 -10.91
N TYR A 348 18.97 -14.93 -9.98
CA TYR A 348 18.61 -14.90 -8.58
C TYR A 348 17.44 -13.96 -8.32
N VAL A 349 16.38 -14.50 -7.71
CA VAL A 349 15.21 -13.76 -7.27
C VAL A 349 15.47 -13.27 -5.84
N VAL A 350 15.60 -11.97 -5.68
CA VAL A 350 15.87 -11.32 -4.39
C VAL A 350 14.75 -11.62 -3.39
N GLN A 351 15.15 -11.97 -2.16
CA GLN A 351 14.23 -12.24 -1.07
C GLN A 351 14.13 -11.03 -0.13
N ASP A 352 12.99 -10.92 0.57
CA ASP A 352 12.80 -9.88 1.58
C ASP A 352 13.80 -10.04 2.73
N GLY A 353 14.52 -8.97 3.06
CA GLY A 353 15.56 -8.99 4.08
C GLY A 353 16.93 -9.47 3.61
N ASP A 354 17.12 -9.79 2.33
CA ASP A 354 18.46 -10.04 1.81
C ASP A 354 19.36 -8.82 2.02
N ILE A 355 20.56 -9.04 2.55
CA ILE A 355 21.63 -8.03 2.62
C ILE A 355 22.57 -8.27 1.46
N ILE A 356 22.68 -7.30 0.55
CA ILE A 356 23.27 -7.51 -0.77
C ILE A 356 24.42 -6.53 -1.04
N LEU A 357 25.55 -7.07 -1.52
CA LEU A 357 26.62 -6.32 -2.14
C LEU A 357 26.69 -6.67 -3.64
N PHE A 358 26.32 -5.74 -4.51
CA PHE A 358 26.40 -5.94 -5.94
C PHE A 358 27.82 -5.72 -6.47
N ARG A 359 28.27 -6.64 -7.31
CA ARG A 359 29.52 -6.52 -8.07
C ARG A 359 29.17 -6.22 -9.52
N PHE A 360 29.70 -5.13 -10.03
CA PHE A 360 29.44 -4.66 -11.38
C PHE A 360 30.71 -4.10 -12.02
N ASN A 361 30.70 -4.00 -13.35
CA ASN A 361 31.77 -3.37 -14.13
C ASN A 361 31.11 -2.55 -15.23
N VAL A 362 31.50 -1.28 -15.34
CA VAL A 362 30.96 -0.31 -16.33
C VAL A 362 32.09 0.17 -17.25
#